data_52caccb3f69cbd27c3e9d8aec2e779f4
#
_entry.id   52caccb3f69cbd27c3e9d8aec2e779f4
#
_cell.length_a   1.000
_cell.length_b   1.000
_cell.length_c   1.000
_cell.angle_alpha   90.00
_cell.angle_beta   90.00
_cell.angle_gamma   90.00
#
_symmetry.space_group_name_H-M   'P 1'
#
loop_
_entity.id
_entity.type
_entity.pdbx_description
1 polymer ?
#
loop_
_entity_poly.entity_id
_entity_poly.type
_entity_poly.pdbx_seq_one_letter_code
_entity_poly.pdbx_strand_id
1 'polypeptide(L)'
;MALGALSASIEDANAETQAEQAIFGEPGDPPPGIWHHNVVTAMLEANADVVQLLTSLEQETKITGFSYSTEIIEEQDWVRLTQSQFEPIEITPKLWIVPTWHEAPTQDAINIILDPGLAFGTGSHPTTHLCLAWLSQQSAMHRVLDYGCGSGILAIAAKKLGATEVTGVDIDPQAVIASRYNAENNQVDIQFYDSNAYLHETYDIVVANILSSALMVLAPVIAKSCKTGGKMALSGILETQKEALAQQYSEWFDVDTPVVKDGWVLLTGTKK
;
A
#
# COMPACT_ATOMS: atom_id res chain seq x y z
N MET A 1 27.67 -8.69 0.39
CA MET A 1 27.99 -8.42 -1.02
C MET A 1 29.51 -8.48 -1.27
N ALA A 2 30.35 -7.68 -0.58
CA ALA A 2 31.80 -7.73 -0.77
C ALA A 2 32.43 -9.13 -0.50
N LEU A 3 31.80 -9.94 0.35
CA LEU A 3 32.23 -11.29 0.70
C LEU A 3 31.52 -12.41 -0.08
N GLY A 4 30.83 -12.09 -1.18
CA GLY A 4 30.20 -13.09 -2.06
C GLY A 4 28.73 -13.37 -1.77
N ALA A 5 28.07 -12.63 -0.86
CA ALA A 5 26.63 -12.75 -0.68
C ALA A 5 25.87 -12.15 -1.89
N LEU A 6 24.84 -12.84 -2.37
CA LEU A 6 23.94 -12.40 -3.43
C LEU A 6 23.01 -11.26 -2.93
N SER A 7 22.52 -11.39 -1.71
CA SER A 7 21.75 -10.37 -1.01
C SER A 7 21.99 -10.47 0.49
N ALA A 8 21.67 -9.40 1.23
CA ALA A 8 21.63 -9.41 2.69
C ALA A 8 20.51 -8.48 3.16
N SER A 9 19.73 -8.91 4.15
CA SER A 9 18.70 -8.15 4.86
C SER A 9 19.00 -8.11 6.35
N ILE A 10 18.44 -7.10 7.03
CA ILE A 10 18.47 -6.97 8.48
C ILE A 10 17.01 -6.92 8.95
N GLU A 11 16.69 -7.72 9.93
CA GLU A 11 15.33 -7.88 10.46
C GLU A 11 15.34 -7.77 11.99
N ASP A 12 14.18 -7.46 12.58
CA ASP A 12 14.01 -7.55 14.03
C ASP A 12 14.11 -9.01 14.47
N ALA A 13 15.03 -9.31 15.39
CA ALA A 13 15.12 -10.64 15.97
C ALA A 13 13.84 -11.05 16.75
N ASN A 14 12.97 -10.09 17.07
CA ASN A 14 11.69 -10.30 17.75
C ASN A 14 10.49 -10.25 16.78
N ALA A 15 10.71 -10.26 15.46
CA ALA A 15 9.64 -10.29 14.48
C ALA A 15 8.64 -11.42 14.81
N GLU A 16 7.34 -11.17 14.57
CA GLU A 16 6.23 -12.09 14.87
C GLU A 16 6.04 -12.44 16.37
N THR A 17 6.67 -11.69 17.27
CA THR A 17 6.49 -11.85 18.72
C THR A 17 5.81 -10.61 19.33
N GLN A 18 5.39 -10.71 20.60
CA GLN A 18 4.86 -9.55 21.34
C GLN A 18 5.91 -8.44 21.59
N ALA A 19 7.18 -8.72 21.36
CA ALA A 19 8.28 -7.78 21.54
C ALA A 19 8.74 -7.14 20.20
N GLU A 20 8.07 -7.44 19.10
CA GLU A 20 8.32 -6.84 17.80
C GLU A 20 8.17 -5.31 17.85
N GLN A 21 9.13 -4.62 17.27
CA GLN A 21 9.13 -3.17 17.14
C GLN A 21 9.05 -2.77 15.67
N ALA A 22 7.91 -2.30 15.24
CA ALA A 22 7.77 -1.76 13.89
C ALA A 22 8.57 -0.46 13.74
N ILE A 23 9.43 -0.38 12.71
CA ILE A 23 10.17 0.82 12.33
C ILE A 23 9.56 1.35 11.04
N PHE A 24 8.91 2.52 11.12
CA PHE A 24 8.35 3.21 9.97
C PHE A 24 9.15 4.50 9.71
N GLY A 25 9.40 4.81 8.45
CA GLY A 25 10.01 6.07 8.01
C GLY A 25 9.41 6.53 6.69
N GLU A 26 9.24 7.83 6.53
CA GLU A 26 8.83 8.43 5.26
C GLU A 26 10.05 9.00 4.51
N PRO A 27 9.98 9.16 3.18
CA PRO A 27 11.01 9.84 2.43
C PRO A 27 11.26 11.25 2.97
N GLY A 28 12.49 11.52 3.43
CA GLY A 28 12.88 12.79 4.05
C GLY A 28 12.99 12.74 5.56
N ASP A 29 12.53 11.71 6.21
CA ASP A 29 12.80 11.47 7.63
C ASP A 29 14.28 11.10 7.87
N PRO A 30 14.81 11.37 9.06
CA PRO A 30 16.08 10.79 9.45
C PRO A 30 16.04 9.28 9.26
N PRO A 31 17.13 8.63 8.78
CA PRO A 31 17.12 7.19 8.60
C PRO A 31 16.68 6.53 9.91
N PRO A 32 15.67 5.65 9.86
CA PRO A 32 15.23 4.95 11.05
C PRO A 32 16.42 4.18 11.63
N GLY A 33 16.54 4.15 12.95
CA GLY A 33 17.55 3.32 13.61
C GLY A 33 17.38 1.85 13.24
N ILE A 34 18.35 1.03 13.61
CA ILE A 34 18.21 -0.43 13.58
C ILE A 34 17.64 -0.91 14.91
N TRP A 35 17.04 -2.09 14.93
CA TRP A 35 16.51 -2.71 16.17
C TRP A 35 17.65 -2.98 17.17
N HIS A 36 17.30 -3.12 18.45
CA HIS A 36 18.27 -3.48 19.49
C HIS A 36 18.79 -4.91 19.33
N HIS A 37 17.95 -5.80 18.80
CA HIS A 37 18.29 -7.16 18.48
C HIS A 37 18.00 -7.41 17.00
N ASN A 38 19.02 -7.81 16.25
CA ASN A 38 18.90 -7.96 14.80
C ASN A 38 19.27 -9.37 14.38
N VAL A 39 18.57 -9.85 13.36
CA VAL A 39 18.99 -11.00 12.56
C VAL A 39 19.45 -10.47 11.20
N VAL A 40 20.62 -10.91 10.78
CA VAL A 40 21.14 -10.65 9.43
C VAL A 40 20.97 -11.91 8.61
N THR A 41 20.13 -11.86 7.60
CA THR A 41 19.93 -12.96 6.65
C THR A 41 20.70 -12.68 5.38
N ALA A 42 21.58 -13.60 4.96
CA ALA A 42 22.34 -13.49 3.73
C ALA A 42 22.03 -14.66 2.80
N MET A 43 21.73 -14.35 1.54
CA MET A 43 21.56 -15.35 0.48
C MET A 43 22.91 -15.62 -0.20
N LEU A 44 23.23 -16.88 -0.37
CA LEU A 44 24.48 -17.35 -0.96
C LEU A 44 24.19 -18.34 -2.09
N GLU A 45 25.16 -18.56 -2.96
CA GLU A 45 25.12 -19.71 -3.86
C GLU A 45 25.11 -21.01 -3.07
N ALA A 46 24.39 -22.03 -3.55
CA ALA A 46 24.25 -23.32 -2.84
C ALA A 46 25.57 -24.04 -2.55
N ASN A 47 26.62 -23.75 -3.32
CA ASN A 47 27.95 -24.29 -3.18
C ASN A 47 28.93 -23.38 -2.40
N ALA A 48 28.44 -22.29 -1.81
CA ALA A 48 29.29 -21.36 -1.07
C ALA A 48 29.90 -21.99 0.18
N ASP A 49 31.17 -21.70 0.45
CA ASP A 49 31.82 -22.07 1.70
C ASP A 49 31.46 -21.11 2.82
N VAL A 50 30.41 -21.46 3.57
CA VAL A 50 29.87 -20.63 4.68
C VAL A 50 30.92 -20.39 5.77
N VAL A 51 31.77 -21.39 6.06
CA VAL A 51 32.82 -21.29 7.10
C VAL A 51 33.88 -20.28 6.68
N GLN A 52 34.29 -20.30 5.43
CA GLN A 52 35.24 -19.33 4.90
C GLN A 52 34.65 -17.92 4.89
N LEU A 53 33.36 -17.77 4.52
CA LEU A 53 32.65 -16.49 4.53
C LEU A 53 32.58 -15.92 5.94
N LEU A 54 32.19 -16.71 6.93
CA LEU A 54 32.10 -16.27 8.33
C LEU A 54 33.49 -15.89 8.88
N THR A 55 34.51 -16.63 8.57
CA THR A 55 35.90 -16.29 8.95
C THR A 55 36.33 -14.94 8.37
N SER A 56 36.00 -14.69 7.10
CA SER A 56 36.29 -13.42 6.45
C SER A 56 35.48 -12.26 7.06
N LEU A 57 34.21 -12.51 7.39
CA LEU A 57 33.35 -11.55 8.07
C LEU A 57 33.92 -11.14 9.45
N GLU A 58 34.37 -12.12 10.27
CA GLU A 58 35.00 -11.85 11.55
C GLU A 58 36.29 -11.02 11.40
N GLN A 59 37.10 -11.32 10.37
CA GLN A 59 38.32 -10.56 10.10
C GLN A 59 38.07 -9.12 9.70
N GLU A 60 37.04 -8.87 8.87
CA GLU A 60 36.72 -7.52 8.40
C GLU A 60 35.98 -6.69 9.44
N THR A 61 35.00 -7.26 10.12
CA THR A 61 34.14 -6.52 11.06
C THR A 61 34.71 -6.44 12.48
N LYS A 62 35.65 -7.35 12.83
CA LYS A 62 36.16 -7.57 14.19
C LYS A 62 35.07 -7.99 15.19
N ILE A 63 33.90 -8.44 14.69
CA ILE A 63 32.84 -9.03 15.50
C ILE A 63 33.05 -10.56 15.48
N THR A 64 33.02 -11.17 16.66
CA THR A 64 33.22 -12.61 16.85
C THR A 64 32.13 -13.17 17.75
N GLY A 65 31.90 -14.49 17.65
CA GLY A 65 31.00 -15.20 18.57
C GLY A 65 29.53 -15.03 18.27
N PHE A 66 29.15 -14.65 17.04
CA PHE A 66 27.75 -14.68 16.61
C PHE A 66 27.31 -16.12 16.32
N SER A 67 26.06 -16.41 16.64
CA SER A 67 25.40 -17.67 16.25
C SER A 67 24.86 -17.56 14.84
N TYR A 68 24.86 -18.67 14.11
CA TYR A 68 24.27 -18.73 12.77
C TYR A 68 23.57 -20.06 12.54
N SER A 69 22.64 -20.07 11.61
CA SER A 69 22.04 -21.25 11.02
C SER A 69 22.10 -21.13 9.50
N THR A 70 22.04 -22.26 8.81
CA THR A 70 21.97 -22.28 7.35
C THR A 70 20.79 -23.13 6.92
N GLU A 71 20.09 -22.68 5.90
CA GLU A 71 19.01 -23.42 5.27
C GLU A 71 19.28 -23.47 3.76
N ILE A 72 19.06 -24.64 3.16
CA ILE A 72 19.13 -24.79 1.71
C ILE A 72 17.74 -24.48 1.16
N ILE A 73 17.67 -23.43 0.35
CA ILE A 73 16.46 -23.10 -0.37
C ILE A 73 16.46 -23.91 -1.65
N GLU A 74 15.62 -24.93 -1.72
CA GLU A 74 15.44 -25.72 -2.93
C GLU A 74 14.82 -24.85 -4.03
N GLU A 75 15.10 -25.19 -5.29
CA GLU A 75 14.46 -24.53 -6.42
C GLU A 75 12.97 -24.88 -6.40
N GLN A 76 12.16 -23.90 -6.06
CA GLN A 76 10.71 -24.04 -5.93
C GLN A 76 10.03 -23.18 -7.00
N ASP A 77 8.82 -23.57 -7.38
CA ASP A 77 7.93 -22.69 -8.14
C ASP A 77 7.45 -21.54 -7.23
N TRP A 78 8.29 -20.51 -7.15
CA TRP A 78 8.03 -19.32 -6.34
C TRP A 78 6.71 -18.63 -6.70
N VAL A 79 6.28 -18.74 -7.97
CA VAL A 79 5.00 -18.19 -8.41
C VAL A 79 3.87 -18.92 -7.70
N ARG A 80 3.89 -20.24 -7.72
CA ARG A 80 2.85 -21.05 -7.07
C ARG A 80 2.88 -20.92 -5.54
N LEU A 81 4.07 -20.83 -4.95
CA LEU A 81 4.22 -20.65 -3.51
C LEU A 81 3.67 -19.29 -3.08
N THR A 82 4.01 -18.22 -3.81
CA THR A 82 3.49 -16.88 -3.58
C THR A 82 1.98 -16.84 -3.76
N GLN A 83 1.46 -17.47 -4.82
CA GLN A 83 0.02 -17.56 -5.05
C GLN A 83 -0.71 -18.24 -3.89
N SER A 84 -0.15 -19.30 -3.32
CA SER A 84 -0.79 -20.01 -2.20
C SER A 84 -0.88 -19.22 -0.89
N GLN A 85 -0.14 -18.12 -0.76
CA GLN A 85 -0.14 -17.25 0.43
C GLN A 85 -1.22 -16.16 0.38
N PHE A 86 -1.82 -15.92 -0.79
CA PHE A 86 -2.80 -14.84 -0.96
C PHE A 86 -4.19 -15.40 -1.18
N GLU A 87 -4.96 -15.42 -0.10
CA GLU A 87 -6.37 -15.77 -0.10
C GLU A 87 -7.25 -14.57 -0.47
N PRO A 88 -8.51 -14.78 -0.93
CA PRO A 88 -9.46 -13.70 -1.09
C PRO A 88 -9.68 -12.91 0.20
N ILE A 89 -9.70 -11.58 0.09
CA ILE A 89 -9.82 -10.67 1.23
C ILE A 89 -11.24 -10.10 1.29
N GLU A 90 -11.94 -10.33 2.38
CA GLU A 90 -13.22 -9.69 2.66
C GLU A 90 -13.00 -8.26 3.17
N ILE A 91 -13.48 -7.27 2.42
CA ILE A 91 -13.53 -5.87 2.86
C ILE A 91 -14.85 -5.59 3.58
N THR A 92 -15.94 -6.03 3.00
CA THR A 92 -17.28 -6.05 3.56
C THR A 92 -18.01 -7.28 3.01
N PRO A 93 -19.14 -7.71 3.57
CA PRO A 93 -19.91 -8.85 3.05
C PRO A 93 -20.29 -8.72 1.56
N LYS A 94 -20.23 -7.49 1.00
CA LYS A 94 -20.57 -7.19 -0.40
C LYS A 94 -19.39 -6.75 -1.26
N LEU A 95 -18.18 -6.72 -0.73
CA LEU A 95 -16.98 -6.25 -1.44
C LEU A 95 -15.77 -7.10 -1.06
N TRP A 96 -15.21 -7.77 -2.05
CA TRP A 96 -14.07 -8.67 -1.89
C TRP A 96 -12.94 -8.30 -2.84
N ILE A 97 -11.71 -8.62 -2.46
CA ILE A 97 -10.54 -8.63 -3.34
C ILE A 97 -10.20 -10.09 -3.58
N VAL A 98 -10.10 -10.47 -4.84
CA VAL A 98 -9.94 -11.88 -5.26
C VAL A 98 -8.73 -11.96 -6.22
N PRO A 99 -7.68 -12.70 -5.87
CA PRO A 99 -6.61 -13.00 -6.83
C PRO A 99 -7.12 -13.81 -8.02
N THR A 100 -6.49 -13.67 -9.19
CA THR A 100 -6.94 -14.35 -10.44
C THR A 100 -6.94 -15.86 -10.37
N TRP A 101 -6.18 -16.45 -9.46
CA TRP A 101 -6.09 -17.91 -9.24
C TRP A 101 -7.11 -18.44 -8.22
N HIS A 102 -7.98 -17.59 -7.69
CA HIS A 102 -9.06 -17.99 -6.80
C HIS A 102 -10.43 -17.76 -7.44
N GLU A 103 -11.40 -18.60 -7.08
CA GLU A 103 -12.80 -18.35 -7.36
C GLU A 103 -13.37 -17.32 -6.37
N ALA A 104 -14.29 -16.49 -6.84
CA ALA A 104 -14.97 -15.53 -5.99
C ALA A 104 -15.76 -16.24 -4.87
N PRO A 105 -15.49 -15.94 -3.58
CA PRO A 105 -16.16 -16.61 -2.46
C PRO A 105 -17.67 -16.41 -2.46
N THR A 106 -18.12 -15.27 -3.00
CA THR A 106 -19.54 -14.89 -3.05
C THR A 106 -19.86 -14.27 -4.40
N GLN A 107 -20.71 -14.93 -5.19
CA GLN A 107 -21.10 -14.45 -6.53
C GLN A 107 -21.96 -13.18 -6.51
N ASP A 108 -22.73 -12.98 -5.43
CA ASP A 108 -23.59 -11.80 -5.25
C ASP A 108 -22.83 -10.57 -4.73
N ALA A 109 -21.54 -10.70 -4.39
CA ALA A 109 -20.70 -9.62 -3.97
C ALA A 109 -19.95 -8.98 -5.15
N ILE A 110 -19.52 -7.74 -4.96
CA ILE A 110 -18.58 -7.07 -5.85
C ILE A 110 -17.20 -7.67 -5.60
N ASN A 111 -16.64 -8.31 -6.62
CA ASN A 111 -15.31 -8.89 -6.57
C ASN A 111 -14.35 -8.05 -7.39
N ILE A 112 -13.30 -7.54 -6.75
CA ILE A 112 -12.19 -6.84 -7.39
C ILE A 112 -11.13 -7.90 -7.67
N ILE A 113 -10.87 -8.17 -8.93
CA ILE A 113 -9.82 -9.10 -9.35
C ILE A 113 -8.49 -8.36 -9.31
N LEU A 114 -7.61 -8.77 -8.40
CA LEU A 114 -6.32 -8.12 -8.22
C LEU A 114 -5.27 -9.11 -7.72
N ASP A 115 -4.20 -9.25 -8.47
CA ASP A 115 -3.05 -10.05 -8.06
C ASP A 115 -2.09 -9.20 -7.24
N PRO A 116 -1.51 -9.75 -6.16
CA PRO A 116 -0.36 -9.15 -5.50
C PRO A 116 0.76 -8.93 -6.51
N GLY A 117 1.18 -7.70 -6.68
CA GLY A 117 2.17 -7.33 -7.68
C GLY A 117 3.16 -6.29 -7.16
N LEU A 118 3.97 -5.75 -8.08
CA LEU A 118 4.99 -4.73 -7.78
C LEU A 118 4.40 -3.37 -7.42
N ALA A 119 3.15 -3.09 -7.83
CA ALA A 119 2.48 -1.84 -7.48
C ALA A 119 1.86 -1.93 -6.08
N PHE A 120 1.98 -0.85 -5.30
CA PHE A 120 1.35 -0.72 -3.99
C PHE A 120 -0.19 -0.82 -4.10
N GLY A 121 -0.83 -1.40 -3.06
CA GLY A 121 -2.29 -1.49 -2.98
C GLY A 121 -2.83 -2.88 -3.30
N THR A 122 -2.29 -3.94 -2.67
CA THR A 122 -2.79 -5.32 -2.79
C THR A 122 -4.11 -5.56 -2.02
N GLY A 123 -4.53 -4.57 -1.21
CA GLY A 123 -5.75 -4.67 -0.40
C GLY A 123 -5.58 -5.25 0.99
N SER A 124 -4.47 -5.92 1.28
CA SER A 124 -4.19 -6.49 2.61
C SER A 124 -3.84 -5.41 3.66
N HIS A 125 -3.31 -4.26 3.20
CA HIS A 125 -2.90 -3.20 4.12
C HIS A 125 -4.12 -2.49 4.75
N PRO A 126 -4.10 -2.17 6.06
CA PRO A 126 -5.21 -1.51 6.76
C PRO A 126 -5.70 -0.24 6.09
N THR A 127 -4.81 0.57 5.49
CA THR A 127 -5.17 1.82 4.80
C THR A 127 -6.05 1.58 3.58
N THR A 128 -5.74 0.57 2.78
CA THR A 128 -6.54 0.20 1.60
C THR A 128 -7.91 -0.33 2.03
N HIS A 129 -7.92 -1.19 3.07
CA HIS A 129 -9.17 -1.70 3.64
C HIS A 129 -10.08 -0.57 4.13
N LEU A 130 -9.54 0.41 4.86
CA LEU A 130 -10.29 1.58 5.36
C LEU A 130 -10.93 2.38 4.22
N CYS A 131 -10.18 2.68 3.15
CA CYS A 131 -10.68 3.41 1.99
C CYS A 131 -11.77 2.61 1.26
N LEU A 132 -11.57 1.32 1.03
CA LEU A 132 -12.55 0.45 0.35
C LEU A 132 -13.84 0.30 1.16
N ALA A 133 -13.73 0.09 2.47
CA ALA A 133 -14.89 0.00 3.36
C ALA A 133 -15.68 1.31 3.36
N TRP A 134 -15.00 2.46 3.37
CA TRP A 134 -15.66 3.75 3.27
C TRP A 134 -16.32 3.97 1.90
N LEU A 135 -15.64 3.65 0.79
CA LEU A 135 -16.23 3.75 -0.55
C LEU A 135 -17.50 2.90 -0.68
N SER A 136 -17.53 1.71 -0.08
CA SER A 136 -18.69 0.80 -0.13
C SER A 136 -19.95 1.36 0.55
N GLN A 137 -19.80 2.39 1.38
CA GLN A 137 -20.90 3.05 2.09
C GLN A 137 -21.44 4.28 1.34
N GLN A 138 -20.79 4.69 0.22
CA GLN A 138 -21.22 5.86 -0.52
C GLN A 138 -22.35 5.51 -1.48
N SER A 139 -23.43 6.29 -1.47
CA SER A 139 -24.67 6.00 -2.21
C SER A 139 -24.82 6.76 -3.53
N ALA A 140 -24.05 7.79 -3.79
CA ALA A 140 -24.20 8.63 -4.98
C ALA A 140 -22.79 9.06 -5.46
N MET A 141 -22.14 8.18 -6.18
CA MET A 141 -20.82 8.45 -6.77
C MET A 141 -20.99 8.73 -8.26
N HIS A 142 -20.96 10.00 -8.67
CA HIS A 142 -20.94 10.33 -10.08
C HIS A 142 -19.51 10.37 -10.60
N ARG A 143 -18.70 11.29 -10.10
CA ARG A 143 -17.30 11.46 -10.50
C ARG A 143 -16.38 11.22 -9.31
N VAL A 144 -15.45 10.28 -9.47
CA VAL A 144 -14.49 9.90 -8.42
C VAL A 144 -13.07 10.08 -8.94
N LEU A 145 -12.22 10.72 -8.13
CA LEU A 145 -10.79 10.82 -8.35
C LEU A 145 -10.06 9.93 -7.34
N ASP A 146 -9.18 9.08 -7.83
CA ASP A 146 -8.20 8.31 -7.06
C ASP A 146 -6.81 8.95 -7.27
N TYR A 147 -6.34 9.72 -6.29
CA TYR A 147 -5.09 10.47 -6.37
C TYR A 147 -3.95 9.70 -5.70
N GLY A 148 -2.94 9.29 -6.48
CA GLY A 148 -1.96 8.28 -6.08
C GLY A 148 -2.55 6.89 -6.21
N CYS A 149 -3.04 6.55 -7.42
CA CYS A 149 -3.89 5.39 -7.62
C CYS A 149 -3.16 4.03 -7.49
N GLY A 150 -1.83 4.00 -7.60
CA GLY A 150 -1.04 2.78 -7.48
C GLY A 150 -1.53 1.65 -8.37
N SER A 151 -1.97 0.55 -7.80
CA SER A 151 -2.59 -0.58 -8.51
C SER A 151 -3.94 -0.25 -9.17
N GLY A 152 -4.54 0.91 -8.86
CA GLY A 152 -5.88 1.30 -9.29
C GLY A 152 -7.01 0.70 -8.47
N ILE A 153 -6.72 0.04 -7.36
CA ILE A 153 -7.71 -0.72 -6.58
C ILE A 153 -8.88 0.15 -6.10
N LEU A 154 -8.62 1.39 -5.63
CA LEU A 154 -9.69 2.29 -5.16
C LEU A 154 -10.54 2.81 -6.33
N ALA A 155 -9.90 3.15 -7.44
CA ALA A 155 -10.58 3.53 -8.67
C ALA A 155 -11.48 2.39 -9.20
N ILE A 156 -10.95 1.16 -9.26
CA ILE A 156 -11.70 -0.03 -9.68
C ILE A 156 -12.88 -0.27 -8.74
N ALA A 157 -12.66 -0.19 -7.42
CA ALA A 157 -13.72 -0.30 -6.44
C ALA A 157 -14.82 0.73 -6.66
N ALA A 158 -14.46 2.01 -6.79
CA ALA A 158 -15.43 3.08 -7.03
C ALA A 158 -16.27 2.82 -8.29
N LYS A 159 -15.63 2.36 -9.37
CA LYS A 159 -16.33 2.04 -10.63
C LYS A 159 -17.29 0.88 -10.47
N LYS A 160 -16.86 -0.22 -9.84
CA LYS A 160 -17.71 -1.40 -9.57
C LYS A 160 -18.85 -1.10 -8.59
N LEU A 161 -18.66 -0.15 -7.68
CA LEU A 161 -19.68 0.35 -6.74
C LEU A 161 -20.68 1.32 -7.39
N GLY A 162 -20.54 1.61 -8.69
CA GLY A 162 -21.51 2.37 -9.47
C GLY A 162 -21.13 3.81 -9.78
N ALA A 163 -19.87 4.22 -9.58
CA ALA A 163 -19.40 5.52 -10.05
C ALA A 163 -19.53 5.63 -11.57
N THR A 164 -20.09 6.75 -12.05
CA THR A 164 -20.30 6.99 -13.48
C THR A 164 -18.99 7.21 -14.21
N GLU A 165 -18.17 8.09 -13.67
CA GLU A 165 -16.84 8.44 -14.17
C GLU A 165 -15.81 8.27 -13.06
N VAL A 166 -14.70 7.63 -13.38
CA VAL A 166 -13.58 7.45 -12.45
C VAL A 166 -12.29 7.84 -13.15
N THR A 167 -11.49 8.62 -12.44
CA THR A 167 -10.15 9.01 -12.88
C THR A 167 -9.14 8.56 -11.83
N GLY A 168 -8.06 7.91 -12.27
CA GLY A 168 -6.90 7.61 -11.46
C GLY A 168 -5.70 8.46 -11.89
N VAL A 169 -4.93 8.95 -10.93
CA VAL A 169 -3.72 9.75 -11.19
C VAL A 169 -2.58 9.21 -10.36
N ASP A 170 -1.41 9.01 -10.96
CA ASP A 170 -0.20 8.65 -10.23
C ASP A 170 1.02 9.39 -10.78
N ILE A 171 2.03 9.58 -9.95
CA ILE A 171 3.32 10.15 -10.34
C ILE A 171 4.23 9.09 -10.98
N ASP A 172 4.01 7.81 -10.63
CA ASP A 172 4.80 6.70 -11.15
C ASP A 172 4.15 6.15 -12.44
N PRO A 173 4.82 6.25 -13.60
CA PRO A 173 4.32 5.67 -14.83
C PRO A 173 4.07 4.15 -14.76
N GLN A 174 4.79 3.42 -13.91
CA GLN A 174 4.57 1.99 -13.71
C GLN A 174 3.24 1.72 -12.99
N ALA A 175 2.88 2.56 -12.03
CA ALA A 175 1.58 2.52 -11.38
C ALA A 175 0.44 2.77 -12.39
N VAL A 176 0.60 3.73 -13.29
CA VAL A 176 -0.37 4.00 -14.37
C VAL A 176 -0.53 2.80 -15.31
N ILE A 177 0.56 2.11 -15.64
CA ILE A 177 0.50 0.88 -16.46
C ILE A 177 -0.22 -0.23 -15.70
N ALA A 178 0.15 -0.46 -14.44
CA ALA A 178 -0.45 -1.50 -13.60
C ALA A 178 -1.95 -1.25 -13.38
N SER A 179 -2.35 0.00 -13.12
CA SER A 179 -3.76 0.35 -12.91
C SER A 179 -4.63 0.11 -14.14
N ARG A 180 -4.10 0.40 -15.35
CA ARG A 180 -4.80 0.09 -16.61
C ARG A 180 -4.99 -1.41 -16.81
N TYR A 181 -3.93 -2.18 -16.60
CA TYR A 181 -3.98 -3.64 -16.69
C TYR A 181 -5.01 -4.22 -15.70
N ASN A 182 -5.02 -3.74 -14.46
CA ASN A 182 -5.97 -4.18 -13.44
C ASN A 182 -7.40 -3.77 -13.77
N ALA A 183 -7.62 -2.58 -14.36
CA ALA A 183 -8.95 -2.15 -14.82
C ALA A 183 -9.48 -3.04 -15.96
N GLU A 184 -8.62 -3.41 -16.91
CA GLU A 184 -8.97 -4.36 -17.99
C GLU A 184 -9.37 -5.73 -17.42
N ASN A 185 -8.59 -6.29 -16.48
CA ASN A 185 -8.92 -7.55 -15.80
C ASN A 185 -10.26 -7.49 -15.06
N ASN A 186 -10.62 -6.32 -14.57
CA ASN A 186 -11.90 -6.07 -13.88
C ASN A 186 -13.04 -5.67 -14.82
N GLN A 187 -12.78 -5.54 -16.14
CA GLN A 187 -13.75 -5.14 -17.17
C GLN A 187 -14.42 -3.79 -16.85
N VAL A 188 -13.65 -2.84 -16.35
CA VAL A 188 -14.11 -1.48 -16.02
C VAL A 188 -13.38 -0.43 -16.85
N ASP A 189 -14.12 0.59 -17.30
CA ASP A 189 -13.57 1.73 -18.05
C ASP A 189 -13.22 2.85 -17.06
N ILE A 190 -11.94 3.14 -16.93
CA ILE A 190 -11.37 4.15 -16.03
C ILE A 190 -10.27 4.89 -16.77
N GLN A 191 -10.20 6.19 -16.61
CA GLN A 191 -9.14 7.01 -17.18
C GLN A 191 -7.97 7.13 -16.18
N PHE A 192 -6.77 6.68 -16.58
CA PHE A 192 -5.56 6.78 -15.76
C PHE A 192 -4.56 7.71 -16.42
N TYR A 193 -4.01 8.65 -15.63
CA TYR A 193 -3.08 9.67 -16.08
C TYR A 193 -1.81 9.69 -15.22
N ASP A 194 -0.68 9.96 -15.89
CA ASP A 194 0.49 10.50 -15.19
C ASP A 194 0.15 11.88 -14.63
N SER A 195 0.63 12.18 -13.41
CA SER A 195 0.32 13.42 -12.72
C SER A 195 0.72 14.68 -13.50
N ASN A 196 1.75 14.61 -14.35
CA ASN A 196 2.18 15.73 -15.21
C ASN A 196 1.25 15.95 -16.42
N ALA A 197 0.53 14.92 -16.83
CA ALA A 197 -0.41 14.98 -17.96
C ALA A 197 -1.86 15.21 -17.53
N TYR A 198 -2.13 15.18 -16.22
CA TYR A 198 -3.46 15.30 -15.68
C TYR A 198 -3.97 16.75 -15.72
N LEU A 199 -5.08 16.98 -16.40
CA LEU A 199 -5.80 18.25 -16.39
C LEU A 199 -6.75 18.29 -15.21
N HIS A 200 -6.48 19.18 -14.26
CA HIS A 200 -7.27 19.29 -13.03
C HIS A 200 -8.76 19.54 -13.31
N GLU A 201 -9.58 18.60 -12.90
CA GLU A 201 -11.02 18.67 -12.93
C GLU A 201 -11.60 18.58 -11.51
N THR A 202 -12.91 18.69 -11.37
CA THR A 202 -13.60 18.58 -10.07
C THR A 202 -14.47 17.34 -9.98
N TYR A 203 -14.47 16.72 -8.81
CA TYR A 203 -15.07 15.43 -8.53
C TYR A 203 -16.03 15.51 -7.34
N ASP A 204 -16.98 14.59 -7.29
CA ASP A 204 -17.90 14.46 -6.17
C ASP A 204 -17.22 13.76 -4.99
N ILE A 205 -16.27 12.87 -5.30
CA ILE A 205 -15.44 12.17 -4.31
C ILE A 205 -13.98 12.24 -4.75
N VAL A 206 -13.09 12.54 -3.81
CA VAL A 206 -11.64 12.42 -3.96
C VAL A 206 -11.13 11.45 -2.92
N VAL A 207 -10.49 10.37 -3.36
CA VAL A 207 -9.80 9.42 -2.49
C VAL A 207 -8.30 9.52 -2.73
N ALA A 208 -7.49 9.36 -1.67
CA ALA A 208 -6.05 9.26 -1.77
C ALA A 208 -5.51 8.36 -0.64
N ASN A 209 -4.76 7.33 -1.01
CA ASN A 209 -4.08 6.45 -0.06
C ASN A 209 -2.57 6.52 -0.31
N ILE A 210 -1.98 7.62 0.13
CA ILE A 210 -0.56 7.97 -0.06
C ILE A 210 0.05 8.43 1.26
N LEU A 211 1.38 8.56 1.30
CA LEU A 211 2.10 8.99 2.50
C LEU A 211 1.60 10.34 3.04
N SER A 212 1.58 10.49 4.35
CA SER A 212 1.09 11.69 5.02
C SER A 212 1.85 12.96 4.63
N SER A 213 3.16 12.87 4.39
CA SER A 213 3.98 13.97 3.89
C SER A 213 3.51 14.48 2.51
N ALA A 214 3.15 13.55 1.62
CA ALA A 214 2.59 13.89 0.32
C ALA A 214 1.19 14.51 0.46
N LEU A 215 0.33 13.98 1.36
CA LEU A 215 -0.98 14.55 1.65
C LEU A 215 -0.88 15.98 2.17
N MET A 216 0.11 16.31 3.01
CA MET A 216 0.35 17.67 3.49
C MET A 216 0.66 18.63 2.33
N VAL A 217 1.54 18.24 1.43
CA VAL A 217 1.93 19.07 0.27
C VAL A 217 0.80 19.22 -0.73
N LEU A 218 0.06 18.15 -0.99
CA LEU A 218 -1.01 18.08 -1.99
C LEU A 218 -2.36 18.61 -1.50
N ALA A 219 -2.48 19.03 -0.23
CA ALA A 219 -3.76 19.47 0.35
C ALA A 219 -4.49 20.54 -0.50
N PRO A 220 -3.84 21.59 -1.03
CA PRO A 220 -4.51 22.56 -1.90
C PRO A 220 -5.00 21.94 -3.22
N VAL A 221 -4.25 20.99 -3.78
CA VAL A 221 -4.59 20.29 -5.04
C VAL A 221 -5.80 19.40 -4.84
N ILE A 222 -5.79 18.57 -3.79
CA ILE A 222 -6.91 17.69 -3.40
C ILE A 222 -8.16 18.53 -3.12
N ALA A 223 -8.01 19.62 -2.37
CA ALA A 223 -9.11 20.51 -2.07
C ALA A 223 -9.71 21.15 -3.33
N LYS A 224 -8.87 21.56 -4.29
CA LYS A 224 -9.31 22.12 -5.58
C LYS A 224 -10.01 21.08 -6.45
N SER A 225 -9.60 19.82 -6.36
CA SER A 225 -10.19 18.71 -7.12
C SER A 225 -11.54 18.24 -6.56
N CYS A 226 -11.92 18.65 -5.35
CA CYS A 226 -13.20 18.30 -4.75
C CYS A 226 -14.22 19.43 -4.94
N LYS A 227 -15.42 19.11 -5.43
CA LYS A 227 -16.55 20.06 -5.55
C LYS A 227 -17.03 20.50 -4.17
N THR A 228 -17.60 21.71 -4.04
CA THR A 228 -18.35 22.10 -2.84
C THR A 228 -19.46 21.08 -2.55
N GLY A 229 -19.54 20.62 -1.31
CA GLY A 229 -20.42 19.52 -0.90
C GLY A 229 -19.92 18.13 -1.27
N GLY A 230 -18.83 18.02 -2.04
CA GLY A 230 -18.16 16.74 -2.33
C GLY A 230 -17.41 16.20 -1.12
N LYS A 231 -16.99 14.95 -1.19
CA LYS A 231 -16.37 14.24 -0.08
C LYS A 231 -14.91 13.90 -0.37
N MET A 232 -14.10 13.86 0.67
CA MET A 232 -12.75 13.33 0.62
C MET A 232 -12.61 12.11 1.53
N ALA A 233 -11.69 11.18 1.16
CA ALA A 233 -11.22 10.10 2.01
C ALA A 233 -9.72 9.92 1.80
N LEU A 234 -8.95 10.16 2.85
CA LEU A 234 -7.49 10.16 2.84
C LEU A 234 -6.96 9.10 3.81
N SER A 235 -6.01 8.30 3.38
CA SER A 235 -5.33 7.30 4.20
C SER A 235 -3.85 7.22 3.83
N GLY A 236 -3.10 6.28 4.42
CA GLY A 236 -1.63 6.31 4.41
C GLY A 236 -1.07 7.17 5.54
N ILE A 237 -1.87 7.37 6.58
CA ILE A 237 -1.63 8.28 7.71
C ILE A 237 -1.44 7.42 8.96
N LEU A 238 -0.33 7.60 9.66
CA LEU A 238 -0.13 7.00 10.99
C LEU A 238 -0.97 7.74 12.04
N GLU A 239 -1.37 7.04 13.08
CA GLU A 239 -2.20 7.62 14.15
C GLU A 239 -1.57 8.87 14.78
N THR A 240 -0.24 8.92 14.88
CA THR A 240 0.50 10.08 15.39
C THR A 240 0.45 11.31 14.49
N GLN A 241 0.06 11.17 13.23
CA GLN A 241 0.03 12.23 12.21
C GLN A 241 -1.38 12.81 12.00
N LYS A 242 -2.41 12.20 12.60
CA LYS A 242 -3.81 12.49 12.29
C LYS A 242 -4.24 13.93 12.60
N GLU A 243 -3.78 14.48 13.74
CA GLU A 243 -4.16 15.84 14.16
C GLU A 243 -3.61 16.91 13.22
N ALA A 244 -2.35 16.78 12.80
CA ALA A 244 -1.72 17.73 11.89
C ALA A 244 -2.41 17.75 10.53
N LEU A 245 -2.74 16.57 9.98
CA LEU A 245 -3.47 16.46 8.71
C LEU A 245 -4.91 16.95 8.83
N ALA A 246 -5.63 16.59 9.89
CA ALA A 246 -6.99 17.08 10.12
C ALA A 246 -7.02 18.61 10.22
N GLN A 247 -6.06 19.21 10.91
CA GLN A 247 -5.92 20.66 10.99
C GLN A 247 -5.67 21.29 9.62
N GLN A 248 -4.74 20.72 8.83
CA GLN A 248 -4.43 21.22 7.48
C GLN A 248 -5.66 21.19 6.57
N TYR A 249 -6.36 20.06 6.53
CA TYR A 249 -7.54 19.90 5.67
C TYR A 249 -8.77 20.65 6.15
N SER A 250 -8.84 21.01 7.43
CA SER A 250 -9.94 21.82 7.99
C SER A 250 -10.06 23.21 7.38
N GLU A 251 -9.04 23.71 6.66
CA GLU A 251 -9.13 24.94 5.88
C GLU A 251 -10.21 24.85 4.80
N TRP A 252 -10.36 23.69 4.17
CA TRP A 252 -11.26 23.50 3.02
C TRP A 252 -12.41 22.54 3.25
N PHE A 253 -12.34 21.71 4.29
CA PHE A 253 -13.30 20.65 4.56
C PHE A 253 -13.84 20.72 5.98
N ASP A 254 -15.09 20.36 6.13
CA ASP A 254 -15.63 19.95 7.43
C ASP A 254 -15.15 18.51 7.65
N VAL A 255 -14.10 18.37 8.47
CA VAL A 255 -13.41 17.10 8.70
C VAL A 255 -14.19 16.27 9.71
N ASP A 256 -14.44 15.00 9.38
CA ASP A 256 -15.10 14.06 10.26
C ASP A 256 -14.15 13.53 11.35
N THR A 257 -14.70 12.83 12.34
CA THR A 257 -13.88 12.09 13.32
C THR A 257 -13.06 11.00 12.61
N PRO A 258 -11.73 11.01 12.73
CA PRO A 258 -10.89 10.03 12.08
C PRO A 258 -11.20 8.59 12.54
N VAL A 259 -11.18 7.64 11.61
CA VAL A 259 -11.30 6.21 11.91
C VAL A 259 -9.90 5.61 11.97
N VAL A 260 -9.63 4.81 13.02
CA VAL A 260 -8.33 4.17 13.23
C VAL A 260 -8.47 2.66 13.12
N LYS A 261 -7.54 2.03 12.41
CA LYS A 261 -7.41 0.56 12.30
C LYS A 261 -5.92 0.20 12.29
N ASP A 262 -5.49 -0.63 13.22
CA ASP A 262 -4.11 -1.16 13.31
C ASP A 262 -3.03 -0.05 13.23
N GLY A 263 -3.25 1.08 13.94
CA GLY A 263 -2.34 2.23 13.96
C GLY A 263 -2.40 3.14 12.74
N TRP A 264 -3.27 2.82 11.75
CA TRP A 264 -3.49 3.62 10.53
C TRP A 264 -4.82 4.33 10.56
N VAL A 265 -4.88 5.47 9.88
CA VAL A 265 -6.01 6.40 9.93
C VAL A 265 -6.66 6.55 8.57
N LEU A 266 -8.00 6.62 8.59
CA LEU A 266 -8.80 7.20 7.52
C LEU A 266 -9.31 8.56 7.99
N LEU A 267 -8.98 9.61 7.25
CA LEU A 267 -9.46 10.96 7.43
C LEU A 267 -10.49 11.26 6.36
N THR A 268 -11.73 11.57 6.74
CA THR A 268 -12.80 11.91 5.81
C THR A 268 -13.32 13.34 6.07
N GLY A 269 -14.07 13.87 5.13
CA GLY A 269 -14.68 15.18 5.29
C GLY A 269 -15.48 15.61 4.08
N THR A 270 -16.29 16.65 4.27
CA THR A 270 -17.12 17.26 3.24
C THR A 270 -16.57 18.65 2.87
N LYS A 271 -16.43 18.93 1.59
CA LYS A 271 -15.92 20.20 1.05
C LYS A 271 -16.89 21.34 1.39
N LYS A 272 -16.35 22.41 1.98
CA LYS A 272 -17.06 23.65 2.27
C LYS A 272 -17.52 24.39 1.03
#